data_c383d44cc416fbb8fce99c12363c1bf8
#
_entry.id   c383d44cc416fbb8fce99c12363c1bf8
#
_cell.length_a   1.000
_cell.length_b   1.000
_cell.length_c   1.000
_cell.angle_alpha   90.00
_cell.angle_beta   90.00
_cell.angle_gamma   90.00
#
_symmetry.space_group_name_H-M   'P 1'
#
loop_
_entity.id
_entity.type
_entity.pdbx_description
1 polymer ?
#
loop_
_entity_poly.entity_id
_entity_poly.type
_entity_poly.pdbx_seq_one_letter_code
_entity_poly.pdbx_strand_id
1 'polypeptide(L)'
;MKYPTTWLQGASLGERITCELRLQIIRGMQTPGTVLSENQIATDFGTSRSPVREAMKVLSSEGLIRLERMGAVVIGMTPDEMEELFDVRMLIEHFVVQRYVHKDNTILVTTLNQMIDKMEVALKHRDIAEFSLQDFNFHEALVLEAGHTRILHTWNGMRQLILTVMLAATEQRFASNIEESQVTIHKHRTFANALKQGNDQELSRLIEEHYRDTRNAVNDSVLSSYRKT
;
A
#
# COMPACT_ATOMS: atom_id res chain seq x y z
N MET A 1 -8.12 13.77 0.93
CA MET A 1 -8.54 13.32 -0.42
C MET A 1 -9.45 12.10 -0.23
N LYS A 2 -10.42 11.84 -1.10
CA LYS A 2 -11.17 10.58 -1.13
C LYS A 2 -10.30 9.50 -1.78
N TYR A 3 -10.67 8.22 -1.63
CA TYR A 3 -9.98 7.13 -2.34
C TYR A 3 -10.01 7.39 -3.86
N PRO A 4 -8.90 7.21 -4.59
CA PRO A 4 -8.83 7.55 -6.01
C PRO A 4 -9.85 6.75 -6.83
N THR A 5 -10.79 7.44 -7.47
CA THR A 5 -11.87 6.80 -8.24
C THR A 5 -11.35 6.07 -9.48
N THR A 6 -10.21 6.50 -10.03
CA THR A 6 -9.53 5.84 -11.16
C THR A 6 -9.09 4.42 -10.82
N TRP A 7 -8.76 4.14 -9.55
CA TRP A 7 -8.38 2.80 -9.08
C TRP A 7 -9.57 1.87 -8.88
N LEU A 8 -10.79 2.42 -8.89
CA LEU A 8 -12.04 1.71 -8.66
C LEU A 8 -12.82 1.42 -9.95
N GLN A 9 -12.19 1.53 -11.11
CA GLN A 9 -12.81 1.19 -12.38
C GLN A 9 -13.13 -0.32 -12.40
N GLY A 10 -14.41 -0.65 -12.63
CA GLY A 10 -14.89 -2.03 -12.59
C GLY A 10 -15.10 -2.62 -11.20
N ALA A 11 -14.73 -1.91 -10.12
CA ALA A 11 -14.94 -2.37 -8.76
C ALA A 11 -16.43 -2.42 -8.40
N SER A 12 -16.84 -3.48 -7.71
CA SER A 12 -18.15 -3.61 -7.10
C SER A 12 -18.38 -2.51 -6.04
N LEU A 13 -19.63 -2.29 -5.70
CA LEU A 13 -19.98 -1.30 -4.67
C LEU A 13 -19.40 -1.68 -3.29
N GLY A 14 -19.35 -2.98 -2.96
CA GLY A 14 -18.71 -3.47 -1.74
C GLY A 14 -17.21 -3.13 -1.69
N GLU A 15 -16.48 -3.36 -2.79
CA GLU A 15 -15.07 -2.99 -2.90
C GLU A 15 -14.84 -1.49 -2.77
N ARG A 16 -15.70 -0.66 -3.38
CA ARG A 16 -15.64 0.81 -3.23
C ARG A 16 -15.79 1.26 -1.79
N ILE A 17 -16.77 0.69 -1.07
CA ILE A 17 -17.01 0.96 0.34
C ILE A 17 -15.81 0.52 1.17
N THR A 18 -15.27 -0.68 0.89
CA THR A 18 -14.09 -1.22 1.58
C THR A 18 -12.90 -0.28 1.43
N CYS A 19 -12.58 0.15 0.21
CA CYS A 19 -11.44 1.02 -0.07
C CYS A 19 -11.56 2.38 0.62
N GLU A 20 -12.75 2.99 0.59
CA GLU A 20 -13.00 4.28 1.23
C GLU A 20 -12.90 4.18 2.76
N LEU A 21 -13.55 3.19 3.37
CA LEU A 21 -13.49 2.98 4.83
C LEU A 21 -12.07 2.62 5.29
N ARG A 22 -11.36 1.75 4.55
CA ARG A 22 -9.97 1.41 4.84
C ARG A 22 -9.10 2.67 4.88
N LEU A 23 -9.23 3.53 3.88
CA LEU A 23 -8.46 4.78 3.81
C LEU A 23 -8.81 5.73 4.97
N GLN A 24 -10.08 5.85 5.35
CA GLN A 24 -10.51 6.66 6.48
C GLN A 24 -9.94 6.14 7.80
N ILE A 25 -9.89 4.82 8.00
CA ILE A 25 -9.32 4.19 9.19
C ILE A 25 -7.80 4.40 9.23
N ILE A 26 -7.09 4.10 8.14
CA ILE A 26 -5.62 4.26 8.06
C ILE A 26 -5.19 5.71 8.31
N ARG A 27 -5.98 6.69 7.89
CA ARG A 27 -5.73 8.12 8.14
C ARG A 27 -6.14 8.58 9.54
N GLY A 28 -6.73 7.73 10.36
CA GLY A 28 -7.25 8.11 11.67
C GLY A 28 -8.50 9.00 11.62
N MET A 29 -9.17 9.11 10.46
CA MET A 29 -10.46 9.81 10.35
C MET A 29 -11.58 9.04 11.06
N GLN A 30 -11.47 7.72 11.09
CA GLN A 30 -12.24 6.82 11.93
C GLN A 30 -11.30 6.30 13.01
N THR A 31 -11.43 6.83 14.23
CA THR A 31 -10.53 6.49 15.33
C THR A 31 -10.89 5.18 16.01
N PRO A 32 -9.93 4.49 16.65
CA PRO A 32 -10.22 3.30 17.45
C PRO A 32 -11.37 3.56 18.45
N GLY A 33 -12.27 2.58 18.56
CA GLY A 33 -13.48 2.68 19.37
C GLY A 33 -14.70 3.29 18.65
N THR A 34 -14.53 3.92 17.49
CA THR A 34 -15.66 4.41 16.68
C THR A 34 -16.58 3.26 16.26
N VAL A 35 -17.88 3.44 16.44
CA VAL A 35 -18.88 2.47 16.00
C VAL A 35 -19.33 2.78 14.57
N LEU A 36 -19.11 1.83 13.67
CA LEU A 36 -19.52 1.88 12.27
C LEU A 36 -20.90 1.23 12.13
N SER A 37 -21.93 2.01 11.82
CA SER A 37 -23.30 1.54 11.62
C SER A 37 -23.55 1.09 10.18
N GLU A 38 -24.01 -0.17 9.97
CA GLU A 38 -24.40 -0.64 8.64
C GLU A 38 -25.42 0.27 7.95
N ASN A 39 -26.40 0.78 8.70
CA ASN A 39 -27.47 1.62 8.16
C ASN A 39 -26.93 2.99 7.74
N GLN A 40 -26.08 3.59 8.57
CA GLN A 40 -25.50 4.90 8.25
C GLN A 40 -24.63 4.81 7.01
N ILE A 41 -23.72 3.82 6.93
CA ILE A 41 -22.84 3.63 5.77
C ILE A 41 -23.67 3.33 4.53
N ALA A 42 -24.72 2.50 4.61
CA ALA A 42 -25.60 2.24 3.48
C ALA A 42 -26.27 3.53 2.97
N THR A 43 -26.70 4.40 3.87
CA THR A 43 -27.24 5.72 3.53
C THR A 43 -26.20 6.62 2.87
N ASP A 44 -25.00 6.72 3.45
CA ASP A 44 -23.92 7.58 2.97
C ASP A 44 -23.44 7.19 1.56
N PHE A 45 -23.47 5.89 1.25
CA PHE A 45 -23.10 5.35 -0.07
C PHE A 45 -24.28 5.14 -1.01
N GLY A 46 -25.52 5.48 -0.61
CA GLY A 46 -26.73 5.35 -1.42
C GLY A 46 -27.02 3.90 -1.81
N THR A 47 -26.86 2.94 -0.89
CA THR A 47 -26.94 1.51 -1.17
C THR A 47 -27.74 0.73 -0.12
N SER A 48 -27.89 -0.59 -0.34
CA SER A 48 -28.41 -1.52 0.64
C SER A 48 -27.32 -1.97 1.65
N ARG A 49 -27.72 -2.66 2.71
CA ARG A 49 -26.81 -3.17 3.74
C ARG A 49 -25.89 -4.32 3.27
N SER A 50 -26.27 -5.03 2.20
CA SER A 50 -25.50 -6.20 1.74
C SER A 50 -24.08 -5.85 1.35
N PRO A 51 -23.81 -4.89 0.41
CA PRO A 51 -22.43 -4.50 0.07
C PRO A 51 -21.67 -3.90 1.26
N VAL A 52 -22.36 -3.25 2.22
CA VAL A 52 -21.71 -2.74 3.46
C VAL A 52 -21.22 -3.89 4.33
N ARG A 53 -22.02 -4.95 4.50
CA ARG A 53 -21.60 -6.14 5.25
C ARG A 53 -20.41 -6.86 4.60
N GLU A 54 -20.40 -6.96 3.27
CA GLU A 54 -19.25 -7.53 2.56
C GLU A 54 -17.99 -6.68 2.80
N ALA A 55 -18.10 -5.36 2.71
CA ALA A 55 -17.01 -4.45 3.03
C ALA A 55 -16.50 -4.63 4.48
N MET A 56 -17.41 -4.69 5.45
CA MET A 56 -17.06 -4.90 6.85
C MET A 56 -16.37 -6.25 7.10
N LYS A 57 -16.77 -7.32 6.41
CA LYS A 57 -16.08 -8.63 6.51
C LYS A 57 -14.62 -8.53 6.04
N VAL A 58 -14.39 -7.85 4.92
CA VAL A 58 -13.02 -7.65 4.41
C VAL A 58 -12.20 -6.84 5.39
N LEU A 59 -12.70 -5.69 5.87
CA LEU A 59 -11.99 -4.86 6.84
C LEU A 59 -11.72 -5.60 8.16
N SER A 60 -12.64 -6.49 8.57
CA SER A 60 -12.44 -7.34 9.75
C SER A 60 -11.36 -8.40 9.52
N SER A 61 -11.27 -8.98 8.32
CA SER A 61 -10.20 -9.93 7.99
C SER A 61 -8.83 -9.26 7.87
N GLU A 62 -8.79 -7.95 7.65
CA GLU A 62 -7.59 -7.11 7.65
C GLU A 62 -7.21 -6.61 9.07
N GLY A 63 -7.99 -6.95 10.11
CA GLY A 63 -7.74 -6.50 11.47
C GLY A 63 -8.16 -5.06 11.78
N LEU A 64 -8.68 -4.31 10.80
CA LEU A 64 -8.99 -2.89 10.95
C LEU A 64 -10.24 -2.59 11.77
N ILE A 65 -11.18 -3.54 11.82
CA ILE A 65 -12.43 -3.45 12.59
C ILE A 65 -12.76 -4.78 13.25
N ARG A 66 -13.56 -4.73 14.32
CA ARG A 66 -14.17 -5.90 14.94
C ARG A 66 -15.67 -5.88 14.65
N LEU A 67 -16.18 -6.96 14.05
CA LEU A 67 -17.62 -7.09 13.77
C LEU A 67 -18.42 -7.19 15.07
N GLU A 68 -19.54 -6.51 15.12
CA GLU A 68 -20.54 -6.54 16.18
C GLU A 68 -21.91 -6.93 15.61
N ARG A 69 -22.92 -7.10 16.49
CA ARG A 69 -24.25 -7.59 16.06
C ARG A 69 -24.90 -6.74 14.96
N MET A 70 -24.71 -5.42 14.95
CA MET A 70 -25.36 -4.48 14.03
C MET A 70 -24.39 -3.45 13.43
N GLY A 71 -23.16 -3.86 13.14
CA GLY A 71 -22.12 -2.99 12.61
C GLY A 71 -20.73 -3.48 12.97
N ALA A 72 -19.83 -2.55 13.24
CA ALA A 72 -18.48 -2.87 13.65
C ALA A 72 -17.88 -1.78 14.56
N VAL A 73 -16.84 -2.14 15.30
CA VAL A 73 -16.02 -1.19 16.06
C VAL A 73 -14.67 -1.07 15.38
N VAL A 74 -14.20 0.15 15.14
CA VAL A 74 -12.88 0.41 14.58
C VAL A 74 -11.80 -0.01 15.59
N ILE A 75 -10.87 -0.84 15.14
CA ILE A 75 -9.63 -1.19 15.88
C ILE A 75 -8.52 -0.24 15.43
N GLY A 76 -8.46 0.07 14.13
CA GLY A 76 -7.38 0.82 13.51
C GLY A 76 -6.20 -0.08 13.16
N MET A 77 -5.04 0.52 13.00
CA MET A 77 -3.76 -0.17 12.80
C MET A 77 -2.72 0.48 13.71
N THR A 78 -2.16 -0.30 14.60
CA THR A 78 -1.10 0.16 15.49
C THR A 78 0.23 0.36 14.75
N PRO A 79 1.20 1.10 15.34
CA PRO A 79 2.56 1.18 14.82
C PRO A 79 3.19 -0.18 14.58
N ASP A 80 3.08 -1.07 15.56
CA ASP A 80 3.68 -2.40 15.52
C ASP A 80 3.06 -3.25 14.39
N GLU A 81 1.73 -3.23 14.23
CA GLU A 81 1.04 -3.91 13.11
C GLU A 81 1.44 -3.37 11.74
N MET A 82 1.75 -2.08 11.66
CA MET A 82 2.25 -1.47 10.43
C MET A 82 3.67 -1.93 10.12
N GLU A 83 4.54 -2.01 11.14
CA GLU A 83 5.88 -2.57 11.00
C GLU A 83 5.82 -4.04 10.57
N GLU A 84 4.96 -4.85 11.18
CA GLU A 84 4.74 -6.25 10.80
C GLU A 84 4.29 -6.39 9.34
N LEU A 85 3.43 -5.50 8.83
CA LEU A 85 3.03 -5.47 7.43
C LEU A 85 4.24 -5.25 6.50
N PHE A 86 5.12 -4.33 6.85
CA PHE A 86 6.34 -4.06 6.08
C PHE A 86 7.36 -5.20 6.21
N ASP A 87 7.45 -5.87 7.34
CA ASP A 87 8.30 -7.04 7.52
C ASP A 87 7.90 -8.18 6.59
N VAL A 88 6.61 -8.51 6.54
CA VAL A 88 6.09 -9.54 5.62
C VAL A 88 6.35 -9.15 4.17
N ARG A 89 6.13 -7.88 3.82
CA ARG A 89 6.39 -7.36 2.49
C ARG A 89 7.87 -7.49 2.11
N MET A 90 8.78 -7.07 2.99
CA MET A 90 10.23 -7.19 2.80
C MET A 90 10.65 -8.64 2.59
N LEU A 91 10.16 -9.56 3.42
CA LEU A 91 10.47 -10.99 3.29
C LEU A 91 10.03 -11.54 1.94
N ILE A 92 8.83 -11.17 1.47
CA ILE A 92 8.32 -11.59 0.16
C ILE A 92 9.20 -11.03 -0.96
N GLU A 93 9.45 -9.73 -0.97
CA GLU A 93 10.20 -9.08 -2.05
C GLU A 93 11.66 -9.53 -2.09
N HIS A 94 12.30 -9.67 -0.93
CA HIS A 94 13.65 -10.22 -0.86
C HIS A 94 13.70 -11.65 -1.43
N PHE A 95 12.80 -12.52 -0.98
CA PHE A 95 12.75 -13.91 -1.45
C PHE A 95 12.51 -14.02 -2.96
N VAL A 96 11.59 -13.23 -3.52
CA VAL A 96 11.28 -13.33 -4.96
C VAL A 96 12.41 -12.79 -5.82
N VAL A 97 13.07 -11.72 -5.43
CA VAL A 97 14.22 -11.16 -6.17
C VAL A 97 15.36 -12.18 -6.25
N GLN A 98 15.65 -12.88 -5.16
CA GLN A 98 16.67 -13.95 -5.13
C GLN A 98 16.41 -15.08 -6.13
N ARG A 99 15.16 -15.32 -6.50
CA ARG A 99 14.79 -16.39 -7.44
C ARG A 99 15.07 -16.08 -8.90
N TYR A 100 15.22 -14.81 -9.24
CA TYR A 100 15.39 -14.40 -10.64
C TYR A 100 16.52 -13.40 -10.91
N VAL A 101 17.24 -12.94 -9.89
CA VAL A 101 18.32 -11.96 -10.03
C VAL A 101 19.37 -12.34 -11.10
N HIS A 102 19.66 -13.64 -11.26
CA HIS A 102 20.62 -14.15 -12.24
C HIS A 102 19.99 -14.60 -13.57
N LYS A 103 18.70 -14.32 -13.78
CA LYS A 103 18.00 -14.61 -15.04
C LYS A 103 18.05 -13.39 -15.96
N ASP A 104 17.56 -13.57 -17.18
CA ASP A 104 17.31 -12.43 -18.07
C ASP A 104 16.14 -11.60 -17.53
N ASN A 105 16.46 -10.43 -17.00
CA ASN A 105 15.51 -9.48 -16.40
C ASN A 105 15.22 -8.29 -17.33
N THR A 106 15.57 -8.36 -18.60
CA THR A 106 15.48 -7.22 -19.53
C THR A 106 14.06 -6.64 -19.59
N ILE A 107 13.04 -7.51 -19.71
CA ILE A 107 11.63 -7.09 -19.78
C ILE A 107 11.19 -6.48 -18.46
N LEU A 108 11.50 -7.14 -17.33
CA LEU A 108 11.18 -6.63 -15.99
C LEU A 108 11.81 -5.26 -15.76
N VAL A 109 13.11 -5.13 -15.99
CA VAL A 109 13.84 -3.85 -15.82
C VAL A 109 13.24 -2.74 -16.69
N THR A 110 12.82 -3.06 -17.92
CA THR A 110 12.13 -2.11 -18.79
C THR A 110 10.82 -1.64 -18.18
N THR A 111 10.02 -2.59 -17.67
CA THR A 111 8.74 -2.31 -17.00
C THR A 111 8.94 -1.47 -15.74
N LEU A 112 9.94 -1.81 -14.90
CA LEU A 112 10.27 -1.05 -13.70
C LEU A 112 10.68 0.40 -14.04
N ASN A 113 11.51 0.60 -15.07
CA ASN A 113 11.88 1.95 -15.49
C ASN A 113 10.69 2.76 -15.99
N GLN A 114 9.72 2.17 -16.72
CA GLN A 114 8.50 2.85 -17.14
C GLN A 114 7.66 3.31 -15.92
N MET A 115 7.60 2.50 -14.84
CA MET A 115 6.92 2.90 -13.60
C MET A 115 7.66 4.05 -12.92
N ILE A 116 8.98 4.03 -12.87
CA ILE A 116 9.81 5.10 -12.33
C ILE A 116 9.60 6.41 -13.11
N ASP A 117 9.58 6.34 -14.43
CA ASP A 117 9.34 7.52 -15.30
C ASP A 117 7.94 8.12 -15.03
N LYS A 118 6.93 7.27 -14.80
CA LYS A 118 5.59 7.74 -14.40
C LYS A 118 5.59 8.36 -13.00
N MET A 119 6.37 7.82 -12.05
CA MET A 119 6.53 8.47 -10.74
C MET A 119 7.16 9.85 -10.86
N GLU A 120 8.17 10.05 -11.73
CA GLU A 120 8.77 11.36 -11.99
C GLU A 120 7.75 12.36 -12.55
N VAL A 121 6.92 11.92 -13.50
CA VAL A 121 5.85 12.75 -14.06
C VAL A 121 4.80 13.08 -12.99
N ALA A 122 4.38 12.09 -12.20
CA ALA A 122 3.42 12.28 -11.12
C ALA A 122 3.94 13.26 -10.06
N LEU A 123 5.22 13.16 -9.68
CA LEU A 123 5.87 14.08 -8.75
C LEU A 123 5.88 15.51 -9.29
N LYS A 124 6.24 15.70 -10.56
CA LYS A 124 6.26 17.01 -11.22
C LYS A 124 4.88 17.68 -11.21
N HIS A 125 3.82 16.90 -11.40
CA HIS A 125 2.43 17.39 -11.40
C HIS A 125 1.75 17.33 -10.05
N ARG A 126 2.44 16.89 -9.01
CA ARG A 126 1.90 16.66 -7.67
C ARG A 126 0.70 15.71 -7.66
N ASP A 127 0.69 14.74 -8.55
CA ASP A 127 -0.32 13.68 -8.60
C ASP A 127 0.03 12.57 -7.60
N ILE A 128 -0.48 12.73 -6.38
CA ILE A 128 -0.24 11.82 -5.26
C ILE A 128 -0.76 10.41 -5.58
N ALA A 129 -1.94 10.33 -6.21
CA ALA A 129 -2.56 9.06 -6.53
C ALA A 129 -1.71 8.27 -7.54
N GLU A 130 -1.32 8.92 -8.64
CA GLU A 130 -0.49 8.27 -9.66
C GLU A 130 0.89 7.89 -9.10
N PHE A 131 1.53 8.78 -8.31
CA PHE A 131 2.79 8.46 -7.67
C PHE A 131 2.69 7.21 -6.80
N SER A 132 1.70 7.16 -5.91
CA SER A 132 1.48 6.02 -5.01
C SER A 132 1.19 4.72 -5.76
N LEU A 133 0.43 4.82 -6.87
CA LEU A 133 0.09 3.66 -7.69
C LEU A 133 1.33 3.10 -8.39
N GLN A 134 2.17 3.96 -8.95
CA GLN A 134 3.36 3.51 -9.67
C GLN A 134 4.45 2.99 -8.71
N ASP A 135 4.58 3.59 -7.52
CA ASP A 135 5.42 3.08 -6.43
C ASP A 135 4.96 1.67 -6.02
N PHE A 136 3.66 1.47 -5.78
CA PHE A 136 3.10 0.16 -5.48
C PHE A 136 3.31 -0.84 -6.64
N ASN A 137 3.03 -0.45 -7.87
CA ASN A 137 3.15 -1.30 -9.05
C ASN A 137 4.60 -1.76 -9.29
N PHE A 138 5.60 -0.93 -8.97
CA PHE A 138 7.01 -1.29 -9.01
C PHE A 138 7.27 -2.53 -8.14
N HIS A 139 6.85 -2.51 -6.90
CA HIS A 139 7.02 -3.62 -5.97
C HIS A 139 6.17 -4.85 -6.37
N GLU A 140 4.95 -4.63 -6.80
CA GLU A 140 4.08 -5.71 -7.27
C GLU A 140 4.67 -6.43 -8.50
N ALA A 141 5.30 -5.69 -9.43
CA ALA A 141 5.96 -6.29 -10.59
C ALA A 141 7.08 -7.26 -10.19
N LEU A 142 7.85 -6.93 -9.13
CA LEU A 142 8.87 -7.84 -8.59
C LEU A 142 8.25 -9.15 -8.09
N VAL A 143 7.13 -9.08 -7.40
CA VAL A 143 6.43 -10.25 -6.87
C VAL A 143 5.81 -11.10 -7.98
N LEU A 144 5.22 -10.44 -8.99
CA LEU A 144 4.61 -11.12 -10.14
C LEU A 144 5.63 -11.87 -10.99
N GLU A 145 6.83 -11.30 -11.20
CA GLU A 145 7.90 -11.91 -11.99
C GLU A 145 8.34 -13.27 -11.46
N ALA A 146 8.29 -13.47 -10.15
CA ALA A 146 8.68 -14.75 -9.55
C ALA A 146 7.80 -15.93 -9.97
N GLY A 147 6.58 -15.71 -10.44
CA GLY A 147 5.63 -16.76 -10.83
C GLY A 147 5.30 -17.75 -9.72
N HIS A 148 5.47 -17.36 -8.44
CA HIS A 148 5.33 -18.25 -7.30
C HIS A 148 3.91 -18.24 -6.75
N THR A 149 3.09 -19.21 -7.11
CA THR A 149 1.64 -19.27 -6.83
C THR A 149 1.29 -18.99 -5.35
N ARG A 150 2.02 -19.57 -4.40
CA ARG A 150 1.73 -19.39 -2.96
C ARG A 150 2.03 -17.98 -2.48
N ILE A 151 3.13 -17.40 -2.94
CA ILE A 151 3.48 -16.01 -2.63
C ILE A 151 2.46 -15.05 -3.25
N LEU A 152 2.05 -15.28 -4.49
CA LEU A 152 1.02 -14.47 -5.14
C LEU A 152 -0.32 -14.53 -4.38
N HIS A 153 -0.68 -15.70 -3.85
CA HIS A 153 -1.88 -15.82 -3.02
C HIS A 153 -1.76 -14.99 -1.72
N THR A 154 -0.62 -15.08 -1.03
CA THR A 154 -0.35 -14.28 0.19
C THR A 154 -0.32 -12.78 -0.12
N TRP A 155 0.39 -12.38 -1.19
CA TRP A 155 0.45 -10.99 -1.65
C TRP A 155 -0.94 -10.42 -1.93
N ASN A 156 -1.78 -11.15 -2.66
CA ASN A 156 -3.14 -10.73 -2.99
C ASN A 156 -4.01 -10.51 -1.75
N GLY A 157 -3.77 -11.26 -0.67
CA GLY A 157 -4.47 -11.09 0.61
C GLY A 157 -4.16 -9.77 1.30
N MET A 158 -2.97 -9.19 1.08
CA MET A 158 -2.53 -7.94 1.72
C MET A 158 -2.42 -6.76 0.74
N ARG A 159 -2.60 -7.01 -0.55
CA ARG A 159 -2.40 -6.07 -1.66
C ARG A 159 -3.08 -4.72 -1.44
N GLN A 160 -4.36 -4.74 -1.12
CA GLN A 160 -5.17 -3.53 -0.99
C GLN A 160 -4.84 -2.74 0.28
N LEU A 161 -4.44 -3.43 1.34
CA LEU A 161 -3.99 -2.81 2.57
C LEU A 161 -2.66 -2.08 2.33
N ILE A 162 -1.68 -2.75 1.71
CA ILE A 162 -0.39 -2.14 1.34
C ILE A 162 -0.59 -0.90 0.48
N LEU A 163 -1.40 -1.00 -0.60
CA LEU A 163 -1.67 0.12 -1.49
C LEU A 163 -2.29 1.32 -0.74
N THR A 164 -3.21 1.06 0.20
CA THR A 164 -3.85 2.12 0.98
C THR A 164 -2.88 2.77 1.97
N VAL A 165 -2.01 1.99 2.62
CA VAL A 165 -0.96 2.51 3.51
C VAL A 165 0.04 3.35 2.73
N MET A 166 0.47 2.90 1.55
CA MET A 166 1.38 3.65 0.68
C MET A 166 0.75 4.97 0.21
N LEU A 167 -0.54 4.98 -0.14
CA LEU A 167 -1.27 6.20 -0.50
C LEU A 167 -1.25 7.22 0.66
N ALA A 168 -1.60 6.77 1.88
CA ALA A 168 -1.63 7.64 3.05
C ALA A 168 -0.22 8.19 3.39
N ALA A 169 0.81 7.35 3.32
CA ALA A 169 2.20 7.76 3.54
C ALA A 169 2.69 8.74 2.47
N THR A 170 2.33 8.54 1.20
CA THR A 170 2.69 9.45 0.11
C THR A 170 2.00 10.81 0.26
N GLU A 171 0.72 10.84 0.65
CA GLU A 171 0.02 12.11 0.96
C GLU A 171 0.74 12.92 2.02
N GLN A 172 1.14 12.27 3.10
CA GLN A 172 1.87 12.93 4.18
C GLN A 172 3.23 13.45 3.70
N ARG A 173 3.97 12.65 2.93
CA ARG A 173 5.27 13.01 2.36
C ARG A 173 5.15 14.22 1.43
N PHE A 174 4.14 14.27 0.56
CA PHE A 174 3.89 15.41 -0.32
C PHE A 174 3.48 16.68 0.44
N ALA A 175 2.87 16.52 1.62
CA ALA A 175 2.49 17.64 2.47
C ALA A 175 3.65 18.17 3.33
N SER A 176 4.54 17.30 3.84
CA SER A 176 5.62 17.65 4.77
C SER A 176 6.96 17.88 4.10
N ASN A 177 7.37 16.98 3.21
CA ASN A 177 8.69 17.02 2.56
C ASN A 177 8.65 16.33 1.19
N ILE A 178 8.31 17.07 0.15
CA ILE A 178 8.22 16.53 -1.21
C ILE A 178 9.56 16.04 -1.76
N GLU A 179 10.69 16.55 -1.24
CA GLU A 179 12.04 16.15 -1.68
C GLU A 179 12.32 14.67 -1.36
N GLU A 180 11.74 14.12 -0.32
CA GLU A 180 11.81 12.69 -0.02
C GLU A 180 11.25 11.81 -1.13
N SER A 181 10.30 12.32 -1.91
CA SER A 181 9.76 11.60 -3.07
C SER A 181 10.79 11.51 -4.21
N GLN A 182 11.69 12.48 -4.35
CA GLN A 182 12.82 12.38 -5.29
C GLN A 182 13.83 11.33 -4.84
N VAL A 183 14.09 11.25 -3.53
CA VAL A 183 14.95 10.19 -2.94
C VAL A 183 14.35 8.81 -3.21
N THR A 184 13.03 8.65 -3.05
CA THR A 184 12.32 7.41 -3.38
C THR A 184 12.53 7.01 -4.85
N ILE A 185 12.33 7.92 -5.79
CA ILE A 185 12.57 7.69 -7.23
C ILE A 185 14.02 7.25 -7.48
N HIS A 186 14.99 7.94 -6.88
CA HIS A 186 16.40 7.61 -7.03
C HIS A 186 16.72 6.18 -6.54
N LYS A 187 16.16 5.78 -5.40
CA LYS A 187 16.33 4.41 -4.85
C LYS A 187 15.77 3.35 -5.79
N HIS A 188 14.58 3.58 -6.34
CA HIS A 188 13.96 2.67 -7.31
C HIS A 188 14.84 2.54 -8.57
N ARG A 189 15.41 3.63 -9.06
CA ARG A 189 16.30 3.60 -10.22
C ARG A 189 17.61 2.85 -9.93
N THR A 190 18.17 3.05 -8.74
CA THR A 190 19.35 2.30 -8.27
C THR A 190 19.05 0.81 -8.18
N PHE A 191 17.89 0.45 -7.64
CA PHE A 191 17.44 -0.94 -7.57
C PHE A 191 17.29 -1.58 -8.97
N ALA A 192 16.62 -0.92 -9.90
CA ALA A 192 16.44 -1.41 -11.27
C ALA A 192 17.79 -1.62 -11.98
N ASN A 193 18.77 -0.74 -11.74
CA ASN A 193 20.13 -0.87 -12.28
C ASN A 193 20.88 -2.06 -11.66
N ALA A 194 20.78 -2.26 -10.35
CA ALA A 194 21.39 -3.40 -9.66
C ALA A 194 20.79 -4.74 -10.15
N LEU A 195 19.47 -4.76 -10.37
CA LEU A 195 18.79 -5.92 -10.94
C LEU A 195 19.27 -6.23 -12.36
N LYS A 196 19.42 -5.21 -13.20
CA LYS A 196 19.97 -5.34 -14.56
C LYS A 196 21.38 -5.92 -14.56
N GLN A 197 22.18 -5.61 -13.54
CA GLN A 197 23.57 -6.08 -13.40
C GLN A 197 23.65 -7.48 -12.77
N GLY A 198 22.55 -8.01 -12.24
CA GLY A 198 22.56 -9.29 -11.50
C GLY A 198 23.35 -9.22 -10.19
N ASN A 199 23.45 -8.05 -9.57
CA ASN A 199 24.21 -7.84 -8.34
C ASN A 199 23.37 -8.17 -7.11
N ASP A 200 23.42 -9.42 -6.69
CA ASP A 200 22.65 -10.00 -5.59
C ASP A 200 22.94 -9.30 -4.24
N GLN A 201 24.20 -9.08 -3.91
CA GLN A 201 24.56 -8.43 -2.65
C GLN A 201 24.03 -6.99 -2.57
N GLU A 202 24.15 -6.25 -3.65
CA GLU A 202 23.64 -4.88 -3.73
C GLU A 202 22.12 -4.84 -3.66
N LEU A 203 21.41 -5.77 -4.33
CA LEU A 203 19.95 -5.88 -4.26
C LEU A 203 19.47 -6.17 -2.84
N SER A 204 20.12 -7.10 -2.14
CA SER A 204 19.78 -7.42 -0.74
C SER A 204 19.94 -6.18 0.15
N ARG A 205 21.05 -5.46 0.03
CA ARG A 205 21.31 -4.22 0.75
C ARG A 205 20.25 -3.14 0.44
N LEU A 206 19.91 -2.95 -0.84
CA LEU A 206 18.95 -1.95 -1.27
C LEU A 206 17.52 -2.26 -0.77
N ILE A 207 17.12 -3.53 -0.73
CA ILE A 207 15.83 -3.94 -0.15
C ILE A 207 15.78 -3.58 1.34
N GLU A 208 16.80 -3.97 2.11
CA GLU A 208 16.86 -3.69 3.54
C GLU A 208 16.83 -2.18 3.83
N GLU A 209 17.60 -1.39 3.07
CA GLU A 209 17.61 0.08 3.20
C GLU A 209 16.26 0.69 2.85
N HIS A 210 15.65 0.25 1.75
CA HIS A 210 14.34 0.74 1.32
C HIS A 210 13.29 0.55 2.41
N TYR A 211 13.23 -0.65 3.01
CA TYR A 211 12.24 -0.94 4.05
C TYR A 211 12.53 -0.24 5.37
N ARG A 212 13.79 -0.10 5.76
CA ARG A 212 14.18 0.70 6.94
C ARG A 212 13.71 2.15 6.82
N ASP A 213 13.93 2.76 5.66
CA ASP A 213 13.56 4.15 5.43
C ASP A 213 12.06 4.33 5.32
N THR A 214 11.36 3.36 4.72
CA THR A 214 9.90 3.35 4.64
C THR A 214 9.27 3.25 6.04
N ARG A 215 9.78 2.40 6.94
CA ARG A 215 9.33 2.31 8.33
C ARG A 215 9.49 3.65 9.04
N ASN A 216 10.66 4.28 8.93
CA ASN A 216 10.90 5.58 9.56
C ASN A 216 9.90 6.63 9.06
N ALA A 217 9.69 6.73 7.74
CA ALA A 217 8.75 7.67 7.14
C ALA A 217 7.29 7.42 7.56
N VAL A 218 6.88 6.17 7.69
CA VAL A 218 5.52 5.80 8.12
C VAL A 218 5.33 6.06 9.62
N ASN A 219 6.32 5.72 10.45
CA ASN A 219 6.28 6.01 11.88
C ASN A 219 6.13 7.51 12.16
N ASP A 220 6.84 8.35 11.43
CA ASP A 220 6.76 9.80 11.59
C ASP A 220 5.43 10.38 11.06
N SER A 221 4.83 9.78 10.04
CA SER A 221 3.69 10.34 9.30
C SER A 221 2.33 9.87 9.77
N VAL A 222 2.12 8.56 9.82
CA VAL A 222 0.78 7.99 10.13
C VAL A 222 0.54 7.99 11.64
N LEU A 223 1.59 7.79 12.44
CA LEU A 223 1.48 7.66 13.89
C LEU A 223 1.37 8.99 14.62
N SER A 224 1.74 10.09 13.99
CA SER A 224 1.50 11.43 14.59
C SER A 224 0.00 11.72 14.75
N SER A 225 -0.87 11.11 13.94
CA SER A 225 -2.32 11.24 14.07
C SER A 225 -2.90 10.41 15.23
N TYR A 226 -2.30 9.27 15.57
CA TYR A 226 -2.71 8.42 16.69
C TYR A 226 -2.17 8.87 18.05
N ARG A 227 -1.07 9.66 18.10
CA ARG A 227 -0.48 10.18 19.35
C ARG A 227 -1.18 11.41 19.89
N LYS A 228 -2.14 12.02 19.18
CA LYS A 228 -2.87 13.23 19.59
C LYS A 228 -4.20 12.94 20.30
N THR A 229 -4.54 11.69 20.52
CA THR A 229 -5.68 11.22 21.32
C THR A 229 -5.21 10.56 22.60
#